data_43f798c8b7c92f6e7fdb948b4922c521
#
_entry.id   43f798c8b7c92f6e7fdb948b4922c521
#
_cell.length_a   1.000
_cell.length_b   1.000
_cell.length_c   1.000
_cell.angle_alpha   90.00
_cell.angle_beta   90.00
_cell.angle_gamma   90.00
#
_symmetry.space_group_name_H-M   'P 1'
#
loop_
_entity.id
_entity.type
_entity.pdbx_description
1 polymer ?
#
loop_
_entity_poly.entity_id
_entity_poly.type
_entity_poly.pdbx_seq_one_letter_code
_entity_poly.pdbx_strand_id
1 'polypeptide(L)'
;MASTKEAHRRKAANGRQDPCAWPLLTRENFERLCFERSNLRCVLCGGQAVDAHHIFERKLFPDGGYRLNNAAALCSPCHWRAEIGLDTPCAILAACGLDDPLPPPHAAAAGLSPSATLSHMDKWGNLTRSDGSIAPGPLFQDDGCRKALAAGGRLGLCYEAGDFQCSQIDAPAATRKK
;
A
#
# COMPACT_ATOMS: atom_id res chain seq x y z
N MET A 1 14.02 9.21 -32.69
CA MET A 1 13.49 9.54 -31.35
C MET A 1 12.90 8.24 -30.77
N ALA A 2 13.63 7.55 -29.91
CA ALA A 2 13.18 6.28 -29.31
C ALA A 2 12.16 6.56 -28.21
N SER A 3 11.04 5.85 -28.27
CA SER A 3 9.90 5.99 -27.36
C SER A 3 10.29 5.71 -25.92
N THR A 4 9.81 6.52 -24.98
CA THR A 4 10.00 6.40 -23.51
C THR A 4 9.59 5.04 -22.94
N LYS A 5 8.78 4.25 -23.68
CA LYS A 5 8.40 2.87 -23.33
C LYS A 5 9.55 1.87 -23.46
N GLU A 6 10.54 2.14 -24.32
CA GLU A 6 11.64 1.23 -24.56
C GLU A 6 12.77 1.39 -23.51
N ALA A 7 12.86 2.56 -22.87
CA ALA A 7 13.84 2.82 -21.81
C ALA A 7 13.48 2.07 -20.50
N HIS A 8 12.18 1.85 -20.21
CA HIS A 8 11.74 1.11 -19.03
C HIS A 8 11.90 -0.42 -19.17
N ARG A 9 11.92 -0.93 -20.41
CA ARG A 9 11.99 -2.38 -20.68
C ARG A 9 13.42 -2.96 -20.61
N ARG A 10 14.46 -2.13 -20.65
CA ARG A 10 15.86 -2.59 -20.68
C ARG A 10 16.53 -2.78 -19.32
N LYS A 11 15.87 -2.46 -18.18
CA LYS A 11 16.44 -2.64 -16.83
C LYS A 11 15.99 -3.90 -16.08
N ALA A 12 15.22 -4.79 -16.72
CA ALA A 12 14.71 -6.01 -16.10
C ALA A 12 15.63 -7.24 -16.26
N ALA A 13 16.93 -7.06 -16.47
CA ALA A 13 17.86 -8.19 -16.53
C ALA A 13 19.03 -7.97 -15.57
N ASN A 14 19.04 -8.76 -14.51
CA ASN A 14 20.12 -9.02 -13.55
C ASN A 14 20.27 -8.07 -12.33
N GLY A 15 20.13 -8.68 -11.15
CA GLY A 15 20.58 -8.17 -9.87
C GLY A 15 19.43 -8.00 -8.89
N ARG A 16 19.58 -8.54 -7.70
CA ARG A 16 18.75 -8.22 -6.52
C ARG A 16 18.57 -6.71 -6.47
N GLN A 17 17.38 -6.25 -6.84
CA GLN A 17 17.05 -4.84 -6.74
C GLN A 17 16.99 -4.52 -5.25
N ASP A 18 17.82 -3.57 -4.85
CA ASP A 18 17.78 -2.93 -3.55
C ASP A 18 16.33 -2.47 -3.31
N PRO A 19 15.66 -2.86 -2.20
CA PRO A 19 14.31 -2.37 -1.88
C PRO A 19 14.25 -0.83 -1.79
N CYS A 20 15.38 -0.14 -1.83
CA CYS A 20 15.53 1.31 -1.95
C CYS A 20 15.62 1.85 -3.39
N ALA A 21 15.33 1.06 -4.43
CA ALA A 21 15.46 1.49 -5.84
C ALA A 21 14.60 2.73 -6.21
N TRP A 22 13.55 3.01 -5.43
CA TRP A 22 12.70 4.17 -5.61
C TRP A 22 13.06 5.28 -4.61
N PRO A 23 13.48 6.47 -5.06
CA PRO A 23 13.86 7.55 -4.16
C PRO A 23 12.69 8.00 -3.29
N LEU A 24 13.01 8.39 -2.05
CA LEU A 24 12.06 9.07 -1.19
C LEU A 24 11.78 10.46 -1.76
N LEU A 25 10.51 10.80 -1.89
CA LEU A 25 10.03 12.04 -2.48
C LEU A 25 9.54 13.00 -1.39
N THR A 26 9.51 14.29 -1.70
CA THR A 26 8.68 15.24 -0.96
C THR A 26 7.21 14.96 -1.27
N ARG A 27 6.31 15.40 -0.38
CA ARG A 27 4.86 15.27 -0.62
C ARG A 27 4.43 15.88 -1.95
N GLU A 28 4.93 17.06 -2.26
CA GLU A 28 4.63 17.76 -3.51
C GLU A 28 5.10 16.98 -4.74
N ASN A 29 6.32 16.45 -4.73
CA ASN A 29 6.84 15.62 -5.82
C ASN A 29 6.09 14.28 -5.91
N PHE A 30 5.68 13.69 -4.81
CA PHE A 30 4.87 12.47 -4.80
C PHE A 30 3.53 12.70 -5.54
N GLU A 31 2.80 13.75 -5.20
CA GLU A 31 1.55 14.13 -5.85
C GLU A 31 1.76 14.41 -7.35
N ARG A 32 2.72 15.29 -7.68
CA ARG A 32 3.01 15.69 -9.05
C ARG A 32 3.38 14.49 -9.93
N LEU A 33 4.36 13.68 -9.49
CA LEU A 33 4.82 12.51 -10.27
C LEU A 33 3.76 11.41 -10.38
N CYS A 34 2.92 11.24 -9.35
CA CYS A 34 1.80 10.32 -9.39
C CYS A 34 0.80 10.72 -10.49
N PHE A 35 0.43 11.98 -10.56
CA PHE A 35 -0.48 12.50 -11.58
C PHE A 35 0.15 12.51 -12.98
N GLU A 36 1.42 12.87 -13.11
CA GLU A 36 2.15 12.79 -14.38
C GLU A 36 2.18 11.36 -14.93
N ARG A 37 2.49 10.37 -14.09
CA ARG A 37 2.52 8.96 -14.50
C ARG A 37 1.19 8.47 -15.04
N SER A 38 0.07 8.94 -14.49
CA SER A 38 -1.28 8.52 -14.84
C SER A 38 -1.96 9.40 -15.90
N ASN A 39 -1.30 10.46 -16.38
CA ASN A 39 -1.91 11.51 -17.22
C ASN A 39 -3.18 12.08 -16.58
N LEU A 40 -3.17 12.36 -15.28
CA LEU A 40 -4.32 12.86 -14.50
C LEU A 40 -5.56 11.94 -14.56
N ARG A 41 -5.36 10.65 -14.87
CA ARG A 41 -6.43 9.66 -14.94
C ARG A 41 -6.39 8.73 -13.74
N CYS A 42 -7.57 8.39 -13.22
CA CYS A 42 -7.74 7.36 -12.22
C CYS A 42 -7.27 6.00 -12.77
N VAL A 43 -6.33 5.35 -12.11
CA VAL A 43 -5.75 4.07 -12.58
C VAL A 43 -6.76 2.93 -12.59
N LEU A 44 -7.84 3.02 -11.77
CA LEU A 44 -8.86 1.97 -11.66
C LEU A 44 -10.00 2.14 -12.67
N CYS A 45 -10.49 3.36 -12.91
CA CYS A 45 -11.67 3.56 -13.75
C CYS A 45 -11.43 4.46 -14.97
N GLY A 46 -10.25 5.06 -15.14
CA GLY A 46 -9.94 5.97 -16.23
C GLY A 46 -10.57 7.36 -16.13
N GLY A 47 -11.40 7.64 -15.12
CA GLY A 47 -11.95 8.96 -14.86
C GLY A 47 -10.89 9.98 -14.45
N GLN A 48 -11.26 11.24 -14.19
CA GLN A 48 -10.33 12.25 -13.71
C GLN A 48 -9.84 11.89 -12.30
N ALA A 49 -8.53 11.83 -12.12
CA ALA A 49 -7.93 11.65 -10.81
C ALA A 49 -7.92 12.97 -10.02
N VAL A 50 -8.12 12.88 -8.70
CA VAL A 50 -8.16 14.04 -7.80
C VAL A 50 -7.23 13.85 -6.58
N ASP A 51 -6.81 12.61 -6.30
CA ASP A 51 -5.95 12.26 -5.17
C ASP A 51 -4.75 11.40 -5.59
N ALA A 52 -3.59 11.69 -5.01
CA ALA A 52 -2.42 10.83 -5.03
C ALA A 52 -2.46 9.92 -3.78
N HIS A 53 -3.09 8.77 -3.94
CA HIS A 53 -3.32 7.79 -2.88
C HIS A 53 -2.06 7.00 -2.55
N HIS A 54 -1.78 6.79 -1.24
CA HIS A 54 -0.80 5.81 -0.79
C HIS A 54 -1.40 4.41 -0.87
N ILE A 55 -0.81 3.52 -1.67
CA ILE A 55 -1.28 2.14 -1.86
C ILE A 55 -1.22 1.39 -0.52
N PHE A 56 -0.10 1.49 0.19
CA PHE A 56 0.02 1.12 1.60
C PHE A 56 0.08 2.37 2.46
N GLU A 57 -0.58 2.35 3.61
CA GLU A 57 -0.67 3.49 4.52
C GLU A 57 0.72 3.99 4.93
N ARG A 58 0.93 5.28 4.80
CA ARG A 58 2.22 5.94 5.11
C ARG A 58 2.76 5.65 6.51
N LYS A 59 1.88 5.43 7.48
CA LYS A 59 2.26 5.10 8.87
C LYS A 59 2.93 3.73 9.00
N LEU A 60 2.84 2.87 7.98
CA LEU A 60 3.55 1.60 7.94
C LEU A 60 5.04 1.76 7.64
N PHE A 61 5.46 2.94 7.19
CA PHE A 61 6.84 3.22 6.80
C PHE A 61 7.46 4.25 7.74
N PRO A 62 8.67 3.98 8.29
CA PRO A 62 9.37 4.93 9.17
C PRO A 62 9.65 6.28 8.50
N ASP A 63 9.80 6.28 7.16
CA ASP A 63 10.08 7.45 6.33
C ASP A 63 8.81 8.05 5.68
N GLY A 64 7.62 7.54 6.03
CA GLY A 64 6.34 8.01 5.50
C GLY A 64 5.95 7.41 4.14
N GLY A 65 6.79 6.56 3.53
CA GLY A 65 6.46 5.80 2.31
C GLY A 65 6.18 6.64 1.07
N TYR A 66 6.69 7.88 1.00
CA TYR A 66 6.53 8.79 -0.14
C TYR A 66 7.43 8.35 -1.31
N ARG A 67 7.10 7.22 -1.92
CA ARG A 67 7.78 6.67 -3.09
C ARG A 67 6.78 6.43 -4.21
N LEU A 68 7.20 6.64 -5.45
CA LEU A 68 6.28 6.54 -6.57
C LEU A 68 5.70 5.13 -6.77
N ASN A 69 6.40 4.08 -6.35
CA ASN A 69 5.88 2.71 -6.35
C ASN A 69 4.88 2.42 -5.20
N ASN A 70 4.64 3.39 -4.31
CA ASN A 70 3.56 3.37 -3.32
C ASN A 70 2.46 4.41 -3.62
N ALA A 71 2.41 4.93 -4.85
CA ALA A 71 1.47 5.98 -5.25
C ALA A 71 0.45 5.46 -6.28
N ALA A 72 -0.80 5.89 -6.18
CA ALA A 72 -1.82 5.66 -7.19
C ALA A 72 -2.71 6.89 -7.37
N ALA A 73 -2.88 7.34 -8.60
CA ALA A 73 -3.80 8.45 -8.91
C ALA A 73 -5.24 7.93 -8.96
N LEU A 74 -6.10 8.42 -8.09
CA LEU A 74 -7.48 7.96 -7.96
C LEU A 74 -8.49 9.11 -8.06
N CYS A 75 -9.67 8.83 -8.57
CA CYS A 75 -10.84 9.70 -8.42
C CYS A 75 -11.48 9.47 -7.04
N SER A 76 -12.32 10.41 -6.56
CA SER A 76 -12.91 10.33 -5.23
C SER A 76 -13.66 9.02 -4.94
N PRO A 77 -14.49 8.46 -5.85
CA PRO A 77 -15.15 7.18 -5.62
C PRO A 77 -14.17 5.99 -5.48
N CYS A 78 -13.15 5.91 -6.35
CA CYS A 78 -12.15 4.85 -6.28
C CYS A 78 -11.23 5.01 -5.07
N HIS A 79 -10.88 6.26 -4.70
CA HIS A 79 -10.13 6.55 -3.48
C HIS A 79 -10.88 6.05 -2.24
N TRP A 80 -12.17 6.37 -2.10
CA TRP A 80 -12.98 5.87 -1.00
C TRP A 80 -13.03 4.36 -0.93
N ARG A 81 -13.21 3.65 -2.06
CA ARG A 81 -13.21 2.19 -2.13
C ARG A 81 -11.87 1.58 -1.70
N ALA A 82 -10.76 2.21 -2.11
CA ALA A 82 -9.43 1.81 -1.68
C ALA A 82 -9.23 2.00 -0.17
N GLU A 83 -9.72 3.12 0.40
CA GLU A 83 -9.63 3.42 1.83
C GLU A 83 -10.34 2.36 2.69
N ILE A 84 -11.50 1.89 2.28
CA ILE A 84 -12.28 0.88 3.02
C ILE A 84 -11.93 -0.57 2.64
N GLY A 85 -10.95 -0.77 1.75
CA GLY A 85 -10.42 -2.08 1.38
C GLY A 85 -11.28 -2.87 0.39
N LEU A 86 -12.19 -2.22 -0.34
CA LEU A 86 -12.93 -2.84 -1.46
C LEU A 86 -12.04 -2.99 -2.70
N ASP A 87 -11.14 -2.04 -2.94
CA ASP A 87 -10.07 -2.16 -3.92
C ASP A 87 -8.77 -2.45 -3.16
N THR A 88 -8.22 -3.63 -3.37
CA THR A 88 -7.04 -4.09 -2.63
C THR A 88 -5.75 -3.45 -3.14
N PRO A 89 -4.70 -3.31 -2.31
CA PRO A 89 -3.38 -2.88 -2.77
C PRO A 89 -2.89 -3.66 -3.99
N CYS A 90 -3.08 -4.98 -4.03
CA CYS A 90 -2.71 -5.81 -5.15
C CYS A 90 -3.41 -5.40 -6.46
N ALA A 91 -4.72 -5.15 -6.41
CA ALA A 91 -5.48 -4.67 -7.56
C ALA A 91 -5.02 -3.29 -8.05
N ILE A 92 -4.71 -2.38 -7.10
CA ILE A 92 -4.22 -1.04 -7.40
C ILE A 92 -2.82 -1.09 -8.00
N LEU A 93 -1.91 -1.92 -7.46
CA LEU A 93 -0.56 -2.14 -8.00
C LEU A 93 -0.62 -2.64 -9.44
N ALA A 94 -1.46 -3.65 -9.70
CA ALA A 94 -1.68 -4.18 -11.04
C ALA A 94 -2.21 -3.11 -12.01
N ALA A 95 -3.17 -2.29 -11.58
CA ALA A 95 -3.71 -1.19 -12.38
C ALA A 95 -2.67 -0.09 -12.67
N CYS A 96 -1.70 0.11 -11.77
CA CYS A 96 -0.57 1.00 -11.97
C CYS A 96 0.52 0.41 -12.88
N GLY A 97 0.49 -0.88 -13.21
CA GLY A 97 1.58 -1.59 -13.89
C GLY A 97 2.86 -1.64 -13.07
N LEU A 98 2.74 -1.76 -11.75
CA LEU A 98 3.87 -1.79 -10.83
C LEU A 98 4.24 -3.25 -10.52
N ASP A 99 5.36 -3.70 -11.08
CA ASP A 99 5.92 -5.04 -10.87
C ASP A 99 6.84 -5.11 -9.64
N ASP A 100 7.27 -3.94 -9.13
CA ASP A 100 8.18 -3.80 -7.98
C ASP A 100 7.54 -2.89 -6.92
N PRO A 101 6.55 -3.39 -6.17
CA PRO A 101 5.89 -2.64 -5.12
C PRO A 101 6.81 -2.43 -3.92
N LEU A 102 6.54 -1.39 -3.12
CA LEU A 102 7.20 -1.15 -1.85
C LEU A 102 6.50 -1.95 -0.74
N PRO A 103 7.04 -3.10 -0.30
CA PRO A 103 6.43 -3.82 0.81
C PRO A 103 6.66 -3.06 2.12
N PRO A 104 5.66 -2.96 3.00
CA PRO A 104 5.87 -2.42 4.34
C PRO A 104 6.91 -3.25 5.11
N PRO A 105 7.78 -2.64 5.94
CA PRO A 105 8.87 -3.34 6.63
C PRO A 105 8.43 -4.54 7.47
N HIS A 106 7.24 -4.47 8.10
CA HIS A 106 6.70 -5.57 8.90
C HIS A 106 6.28 -6.80 8.07
N ALA A 107 6.05 -6.63 6.78
CA ALA A 107 5.71 -7.72 5.87
C ALA A 107 6.85 -8.74 5.76
N ALA A 108 8.09 -8.26 5.74
CA ALA A 108 9.27 -9.12 5.74
C ALA A 108 9.41 -9.90 7.07
N ALA A 109 9.03 -9.28 8.19
CA ALA A 109 9.06 -9.93 9.51
C ALA A 109 8.01 -11.05 9.67
N ALA A 110 6.95 -11.03 8.88
CA ALA A 110 5.93 -12.08 8.87
C ALA A 110 6.38 -13.38 8.18
N GLY A 111 7.58 -13.42 7.60
CA GLY A 111 8.14 -14.60 6.92
C GLY A 111 7.42 -14.97 5.62
N LEU A 112 6.59 -14.08 5.10
CA LEU A 112 5.87 -14.28 3.86
C LEU A 112 6.73 -13.87 2.66
N SER A 113 6.59 -14.59 1.54
CA SER A 113 7.19 -14.12 0.29
C SER A 113 6.57 -12.76 -0.10
N PRO A 114 7.31 -11.86 -0.77
CA PRO A 114 6.77 -10.57 -1.20
C PRO A 114 5.46 -10.68 -1.98
N SER A 115 5.35 -11.65 -2.90
CA SER A 115 4.15 -11.88 -3.70
C SER A 115 2.96 -12.37 -2.86
N ALA A 116 3.19 -13.30 -1.92
CA ALA A 116 2.13 -13.78 -1.01
C ALA A 116 1.67 -12.68 -0.06
N THR A 117 2.59 -11.87 0.44
CA THR A 117 2.28 -10.73 1.30
C THR A 117 1.38 -9.73 0.60
N LEU A 118 1.73 -9.37 -0.65
CA LEU A 118 1.00 -8.35 -1.41
C LEU A 118 -0.42 -8.79 -1.79
N SER A 119 -0.64 -10.09 -2.06
CA SER A 119 -1.97 -10.61 -2.41
C SER A 119 -2.94 -10.69 -1.23
N HIS A 120 -2.41 -10.72 -0.01
CA HIS A 120 -3.21 -10.91 1.21
C HIS A 120 -3.21 -9.73 2.17
N MET A 121 -2.38 -8.71 1.91
CA MET A 121 -2.28 -7.53 2.78
C MET A 121 -3.25 -6.43 2.34
N ASP A 122 -3.96 -5.85 3.28
CA ASP A 122 -4.72 -4.64 3.03
C ASP A 122 -3.86 -3.37 3.18
N LYS A 123 -4.42 -2.22 2.82
CA LYS A 123 -3.74 -0.91 2.93
C LYS A 123 -3.14 -0.65 4.32
N TRP A 124 -3.77 -1.15 5.38
CA TRP A 124 -3.43 -0.90 6.78
C TRP A 124 -2.45 -1.91 7.35
N GLY A 125 -2.01 -2.86 6.54
CA GLY A 125 -1.06 -3.88 6.94
C GLY A 125 -1.69 -5.10 7.62
N ASN A 126 -3.02 -5.24 7.60
CA ASN A 126 -3.68 -6.45 8.06
C ASN A 126 -3.58 -7.54 7.00
N LEU A 127 -3.52 -8.80 7.41
CA LEU A 127 -3.40 -9.94 6.51
C LEU A 127 -4.70 -10.74 6.47
N THR A 128 -5.23 -10.99 5.27
CA THR A 128 -6.34 -11.92 5.07
C THR A 128 -5.81 -13.35 5.01
N ARG A 129 -6.34 -14.24 5.85
CA ARG A 129 -6.00 -15.67 5.86
C ARG A 129 -6.79 -16.45 4.81
N SER A 130 -6.39 -17.69 4.56
CA SER A 130 -7.06 -18.58 3.61
C SER A 130 -8.52 -18.92 3.97
N ASP A 131 -8.89 -18.82 5.23
CA ASP A 131 -10.25 -19.00 5.74
C ASP A 131 -11.11 -17.72 5.66
N GLY A 132 -10.54 -16.61 5.14
CA GLY A 132 -11.19 -15.32 5.04
C GLY A 132 -11.10 -14.46 6.31
N SER A 133 -10.58 -14.99 7.41
CA SER A 133 -10.35 -14.21 8.62
C SER A 133 -9.22 -13.20 8.41
N ILE A 134 -9.19 -12.14 9.24
CA ILE A 134 -8.19 -11.09 9.15
C ILE A 134 -7.27 -11.13 10.37
N ALA A 135 -5.97 -11.32 10.12
CA ALA A 135 -4.94 -11.13 11.12
C ALA A 135 -4.63 -9.65 11.28
N PRO A 136 -4.84 -9.06 12.48
CA PRO A 136 -4.53 -7.67 12.74
C PRO A 136 -3.05 -7.35 12.47
N GLY A 137 -2.83 -6.25 11.76
CA GLY A 137 -1.50 -5.70 11.47
C GLY A 137 -1.09 -4.60 12.44
N PRO A 138 0.07 -3.94 12.18
CA PRO A 138 0.63 -2.92 13.07
C PRO A 138 -0.29 -1.72 13.31
N LEU A 139 -1.14 -1.39 12.35
CA LEU A 139 -2.05 -0.24 12.44
C LEU A 139 -3.48 -0.62 12.86
N PHE A 140 -3.71 -1.86 13.30
CA PHE A 140 -5.06 -2.30 13.68
C PHE A 140 -5.70 -1.44 14.79
N GLN A 141 -4.89 -0.89 15.71
CA GLN A 141 -5.36 0.00 16.78
C GLN A 141 -5.53 1.45 16.33
N ASP A 142 -5.14 1.81 15.11
CA ASP A 142 -5.35 3.14 14.55
C ASP A 142 -6.84 3.37 14.27
N ASP A 143 -7.37 4.52 14.70
CA ASP A 143 -8.78 4.85 14.51
C ASP A 143 -9.19 4.87 13.03
N GLY A 144 -8.31 5.31 12.14
CA GLY A 144 -8.53 5.29 10.69
C GLY A 144 -8.67 3.87 10.15
N CYS A 145 -7.79 2.96 10.58
CA CYS A 145 -7.87 1.54 10.22
C CYS A 145 -9.19 0.92 10.68
N ARG A 146 -9.56 1.11 11.93
CA ARG A 146 -10.81 0.55 12.49
C ARG A 146 -12.05 1.09 11.81
N LYS A 147 -12.10 2.39 11.52
CA LYS A 147 -13.19 3.03 10.77
C LYS A 147 -13.28 2.46 9.34
N ALA A 148 -12.14 2.29 8.67
CA ALA A 148 -12.08 1.72 7.33
C ALA A 148 -12.56 0.27 7.30
N LEU A 149 -12.10 -0.57 8.23
CA LEU A 149 -12.55 -1.97 8.36
C LEU A 149 -14.05 -2.06 8.66
N ALA A 150 -14.58 -1.19 9.53
CA ALA A 150 -16.01 -1.14 9.83
C ALA A 150 -16.82 -0.72 8.60
N ALA A 151 -16.41 0.34 7.90
CA ALA A 151 -17.08 0.82 6.69
C ALA A 151 -17.07 -0.23 5.56
N GLY A 152 -15.99 -1.01 5.46
CA GLY A 152 -15.88 -2.14 4.52
C GLY A 152 -16.55 -3.43 4.98
N GLY A 153 -17.20 -3.46 6.14
CA GLY A 153 -17.85 -4.65 6.71
C GLY A 153 -16.86 -5.74 7.17
N ARG A 154 -15.57 -5.40 7.34
CA ARG A 154 -14.48 -6.36 7.59
C ARG A 154 -14.03 -6.41 9.06
N LEU A 155 -14.49 -5.48 9.90
CA LEU A 155 -14.02 -5.38 11.29
C LEU A 155 -14.37 -6.65 12.11
N GLY A 156 -15.53 -7.25 11.89
CA GLY A 156 -15.95 -8.50 12.54
C GLY A 156 -15.02 -9.67 12.24
N LEU A 157 -14.49 -9.74 11.02
CA LEU A 157 -13.58 -10.82 10.60
C LEU A 157 -12.24 -10.83 11.38
N CYS A 158 -11.89 -9.71 12.02
CA CYS A 158 -10.69 -9.60 12.88
C CYS A 158 -10.90 -10.25 14.26
N TYR A 159 -12.15 -10.38 14.71
CA TYR A 159 -12.48 -10.86 16.07
C TYR A 159 -12.91 -12.34 16.09
N GLU A 160 -13.37 -12.88 14.96
CA GLU A 160 -13.81 -14.29 14.85
C GLU A 160 -12.63 -15.28 14.88
N ALA A 161 -11.41 -14.80 14.59
CA ALA A 161 -10.18 -15.58 14.73
C ALA A 161 -9.75 -15.65 16.20
N GLY A 162 -10.53 -16.32 17.06
CA GLY A 162 -10.24 -16.50 18.48
C GLY A 162 -8.74 -16.80 18.74
N ASP A 163 -8.16 -16.12 19.76
CA ASP A 163 -6.80 -16.26 20.26
C ASP A 163 -5.65 -15.68 19.42
N PHE A 164 -5.76 -14.44 18.99
CA PHE A 164 -4.57 -13.68 18.67
C PHE A 164 -4.14 -12.87 19.92
N GLN A 165 -3.34 -13.48 20.78
CA GLN A 165 -2.47 -12.73 21.68
C GLN A 165 -1.53 -11.92 20.79
N CYS A 166 -1.75 -10.61 20.75
CA CYS A 166 -0.81 -9.65 20.17
C CYS A 166 0.43 -9.59 21.09
N SER A 167 1.22 -10.69 21.08
CA SER A 167 2.51 -10.73 21.73
C SER A 167 3.51 -9.98 20.87
N GLN A 168 3.74 -8.70 21.26
CA GLN A 168 5.00 -7.98 21.07
C GLN A 168 5.50 -7.87 19.62
N ILE A 169 4.86 -6.98 18.86
CA ILE A 169 5.64 -6.19 17.91
C ILE A 169 5.76 -4.82 18.57
N ASP A 170 6.92 -4.57 19.19
CA ASP A 170 7.27 -3.26 19.73
C ASP A 170 7.22 -2.24 18.59
N ALA A 171 6.17 -1.44 18.56
CA ALA A 171 6.13 -0.28 17.73
C ALA A 171 7.22 0.68 18.21
N PRO A 172 8.11 1.18 17.32
CA PRO A 172 9.06 2.20 17.72
C PRO A 172 8.30 3.40 18.29
N ALA A 173 8.60 3.76 19.53
CA ALA A 173 7.99 4.86 20.25
C ALA A 173 8.05 6.13 19.39
N ALA A 174 6.88 6.63 19.02
CA ALA A 174 6.75 7.92 18.36
C ALA A 174 7.28 9.01 19.31
N THR A 175 8.49 9.50 19.08
CA THR A 175 9.05 10.66 19.77
C THR A 175 8.16 11.87 19.48
N ARG A 176 7.27 12.17 20.43
CA ARG A 176 6.59 13.47 20.48
C ARG A 176 7.64 14.54 20.69
N LYS A 177 8.00 15.29 19.65
CA LYS A 177 8.66 16.58 19.83
C LYS A 177 7.61 17.58 20.33
N LYS A 178 7.91 18.14 21.51
CA LYS A 178 7.21 19.33 22.07
C LYS A 178 7.46 20.54 21.17
#